data_e081d9dd4e26432ca51e1c7e4f9f2e2b
#
_entry.id   e081d9dd4e26432ca51e1c7e4f9f2e2b
#
_cell.length_a   1.000
_cell.length_b   1.000
_cell.length_c   1.000
_cell.angle_alpha   90.00
_cell.angle_beta   90.00
_cell.angle_gamma   90.00
#
_symmetry.space_group_name_H-M   'P 1'
#
loop_
_entity.id
_entity.type
_entity.pdbx_description
1 polymer ?
#
loop_
_entity_poly.entity_id
_entity_poly.type
_entity_poly.pdbx_seq_one_letter_code
_entity_poly.pdbx_strand_id
1 'polypeptide(L)'
;RMHNIHVSLPYFIPMPWPVSPFGTLGAFINMKELPRNRRQLLDIAIAGPLAGLGVAIPVLFIGLSLSQINPLPAAPGADPLVGNMMEGNSILYLLLKYLRFGQMLPAPATYGDLSPVVYWLRYFFTAQPLPYGGVDVNVHPVAWAGWAGLLVTAMNLIPAGQLDGGHLLYVLFGQKVSRRILPLILVILAALGFFWNGWWLWAVLIFFLVGRSYAEPLDQITTLDRKRKWLAGLGLLVFILVFTQVPLYIM
;
A
#
# COMPACT_ATOMS: atom_id res chain seq x y z
N ARG A 1 -5.97 -20.63 -12.51
CA ARG A 1 -5.77 -21.87 -13.31
C ARG A 1 -5.12 -21.65 -14.69
N MET A 2 -4.72 -20.46 -15.03
CA MET A 2 -4.09 -20.17 -16.35
C MET A 2 -2.75 -20.91 -16.58
N HIS A 3 -2.07 -21.38 -15.53
CA HIS A 3 -0.73 -21.98 -15.66
C HIS A 3 -0.56 -23.35 -14.99
N ASN A 4 -1.65 -24.03 -14.58
CA ASN A 4 -1.61 -25.35 -13.91
C ASN A 4 -0.58 -25.46 -12.75
N ILE A 5 -0.40 -24.38 -11.98
CA ILE A 5 0.46 -24.38 -10.80
C ILE A 5 -0.36 -24.81 -9.59
N HIS A 6 0.15 -25.79 -8.85
CA HIS A 6 -0.42 -26.18 -7.57
C HIS A 6 -0.05 -25.14 -6.50
N VAL A 7 -1.07 -24.43 -6.00
CA VAL A 7 -0.94 -23.46 -4.91
C VAL A 7 -1.66 -23.99 -3.66
N SER A 8 -1.19 -23.58 -2.48
CA SER A 8 -1.92 -23.87 -1.24
C SER A 8 -3.22 -23.04 -1.17
N LEU A 9 -4.11 -23.43 -0.24
CA LEU A 9 -5.15 -22.51 0.21
C LEU A 9 -4.49 -21.28 0.86
N PRO A 10 -5.16 -20.11 0.83
CA PRO A 10 -4.66 -18.93 1.51
C PRO A 10 -4.64 -19.17 3.03
N TYR A 11 -3.48 -18.94 3.65
CA TYR A 11 -3.33 -18.94 5.10
C TYR A 11 -3.39 -17.48 5.58
N PHE A 12 -4.39 -17.16 6.39
CA PHE A 12 -4.46 -15.85 7.03
C PHE A 12 -3.52 -15.82 8.24
N ILE A 13 -2.75 -14.74 8.35
CA ILE A 13 -1.86 -14.49 9.49
C ILE A 13 -2.66 -13.67 10.50
N PRO A 14 -3.20 -14.29 11.57
CA PRO A 14 -3.95 -13.55 12.58
C PRO A 14 -2.96 -12.65 13.36
N MET A 15 -3.38 -11.43 13.61
CA MET A 15 -2.58 -10.48 14.37
C MET A 15 -3.50 -9.65 15.27
N PRO A 16 -3.28 -9.69 16.60
CA PRO A 16 -4.14 -8.98 17.53
C PRO A 16 -3.95 -7.46 17.47
N TRP A 17 -4.97 -6.74 17.91
CA TRP A 17 -4.83 -5.34 18.26
C TRP A 17 -3.79 -5.19 19.40
N PRO A 18 -2.89 -4.18 19.41
CA PRO A 18 -2.80 -3.05 18.48
C PRO A 18 -1.85 -3.24 17.29
N VAL A 19 -1.33 -4.44 17.06
CA VAL A 19 -0.33 -4.69 16.01
C VAL A 19 -0.96 -4.59 14.62
N SER A 20 -2.19 -5.05 14.47
CA SER A 20 -2.96 -4.87 13.24
C SER A 20 -4.38 -4.41 13.53
N PRO A 21 -4.82 -3.27 12.98
CA PRO A 21 -6.21 -2.80 13.13
C PRO A 21 -7.22 -3.67 12.39
N PHE A 22 -6.75 -4.56 11.50
CA PHE A 22 -7.61 -5.45 10.70
C PHE A 22 -7.71 -6.86 11.28
N GLY A 23 -7.08 -7.15 12.43
CA GLY A 23 -7.03 -8.49 13.00
C GLY A 23 -6.15 -9.48 12.21
N THR A 24 -5.50 -9.04 11.14
CA THR A 24 -4.64 -9.85 10.28
C THR A 24 -3.53 -9.01 9.65
N LEU A 25 -2.40 -9.65 9.31
CA LEU A 25 -1.34 -9.07 8.44
C LEU A 25 -1.55 -9.43 6.97
N GLY A 26 -2.66 -10.06 6.60
CA GLY A 26 -2.95 -10.49 5.24
C GLY A 26 -3.02 -11.99 5.10
N ALA A 27 -3.04 -12.47 3.85
CA ALA A 27 -3.06 -13.87 3.50
C ALA A 27 -1.78 -14.26 2.78
N PHE A 28 -1.23 -15.41 3.18
CA PHE A 28 -0.07 -15.99 2.53
C PHE A 28 -0.50 -17.19 1.70
N ILE A 29 -0.10 -17.23 0.45
CA ILE A 29 -0.31 -18.36 -0.48
C ILE A 29 1.05 -18.97 -0.79
N ASN A 30 1.24 -20.22 -0.41
CA ASN A 30 2.47 -20.93 -0.71
C ASN A 30 2.39 -21.57 -2.09
N MET A 31 3.34 -21.24 -2.96
CA MET A 31 3.53 -21.91 -4.24
C MET A 31 4.22 -23.25 -3.98
N LYS A 32 3.54 -24.37 -4.29
CA LYS A 32 4.11 -25.73 -4.14
C LYS A 32 5.12 -26.06 -5.24
N GLU A 33 5.08 -25.33 -6.34
CA GLU A 33 5.95 -25.50 -7.50
C GLU A 33 6.61 -24.18 -7.85
N LEU A 34 7.88 -24.22 -8.24
CA LEU A 34 8.59 -23.05 -8.73
C LEU A 34 8.00 -22.62 -10.09
N PRO A 35 7.88 -21.31 -10.37
CA PRO A 35 7.49 -20.82 -11.68
C PRO A 35 8.44 -21.34 -12.76
N ARG A 36 7.91 -21.79 -13.88
CA ARG A 36 8.73 -22.34 -14.97
C ARG A 36 9.64 -21.30 -15.61
N ASN A 37 9.16 -20.08 -15.77
CA ASN A 37 9.90 -18.99 -16.41
C ASN A 37 9.46 -17.62 -15.88
N ARG A 38 10.18 -16.56 -16.30
CA ARG A 38 9.90 -15.16 -15.91
C ARG A 38 8.50 -14.69 -16.31
N ARG A 39 7.93 -15.20 -17.41
CA ARG A 39 6.57 -14.82 -17.85
C ARG A 39 5.53 -15.32 -16.87
N GLN A 40 5.65 -16.57 -16.44
CA GLN A 40 4.75 -17.17 -15.47
C GLN A 40 4.86 -16.51 -14.10
N LEU A 41 6.09 -16.21 -13.65
CA LEU A 41 6.33 -15.47 -12.40
C LEU A 41 5.64 -14.09 -12.43
N LEU A 42 5.76 -13.36 -13.54
CA LEU A 42 5.07 -12.08 -13.71
C LEU A 42 3.55 -12.21 -13.65
N ASP A 43 2.99 -13.17 -14.44
CA ASP A 43 1.55 -13.35 -14.53
C ASP A 43 0.93 -13.68 -13.16
N ILE A 44 1.66 -14.43 -12.30
CA ILE A 44 1.26 -14.71 -10.92
C ILE A 44 1.35 -13.46 -10.05
N ALA A 45 2.50 -12.78 -10.07
CA ALA A 45 2.77 -11.65 -9.19
C ALA A 45 1.85 -10.44 -9.46
N ILE A 46 1.41 -10.23 -10.71
CA ILE A 46 0.53 -9.10 -11.04
C ILE A 46 -0.96 -9.42 -10.83
N ALA A 47 -1.35 -10.70 -10.91
CA ALA A 47 -2.75 -11.10 -10.85
C ALA A 47 -3.41 -10.75 -9.50
N GLY A 48 -2.71 -10.99 -8.37
CA GLY A 48 -3.18 -10.65 -7.03
C GLY A 48 -3.47 -9.16 -6.86
N PRO A 49 -2.47 -8.29 -7.05
CA PRO A 49 -2.65 -6.84 -6.96
C PRO A 49 -3.73 -6.28 -7.88
N LEU A 50 -3.78 -6.71 -9.15
CA LEU A 50 -4.82 -6.23 -10.08
C LEU A 50 -6.23 -6.69 -9.68
N ALA A 51 -6.39 -7.95 -9.24
CA ALA A 51 -7.67 -8.44 -8.75
C ALA A 51 -8.09 -7.70 -7.47
N GLY A 52 -7.15 -7.47 -6.54
CA GLY A 52 -7.37 -6.70 -5.32
C GLY A 52 -7.85 -5.28 -5.63
N LEU A 53 -7.20 -4.58 -6.56
CA LEU A 53 -7.62 -3.24 -6.99
C LEU A 53 -8.97 -3.25 -7.69
N GLY A 54 -9.22 -4.27 -8.53
CA GLY A 54 -10.51 -4.44 -9.22
C GLY A 54 -11.70 -4.54 -8.27
N VAL A 55 -11.47 -4.98 -7.03
CA VAL A 55 -12.48 -5.01 -5.96
C VAL A 55 -12.39 -3.77 -5.07
N ALA A 56 -11.19 -3.41 -4.62
CA ALA A 56 -10.98 -2.34 -3.66
C ALA A 56 -11.44 -0.96 -4.19
N ILE A 57 -11.16 -0.64 -5.46
CA ILE A 57 -11.53 0.65 -6.04
C ILE A 57 -13.06 0.84 -6.10
N PRO A 58 -13.87 -0.08 -6.65
CA PRO A 58 -15.33 0.04 -6.63
C PRO A 58 -15.91 0.10 -5.21
N VAL A 59 -15.44 -0.76 -4.29
CA VAL A 59 -15.88 -0.79 -2.90
C VAL A 59 -15.57 0.54 -2.22
N LEU A 60 -14.36 1.07 -2.41
CA LEU A 60 -13.95 2.36 -1.88
C LEU A 60 -14.80 3.50 -2.44
N PHE A 61 -15.06 3.53 -3.74
CA PHE A 61 -15.86 4.58 -4.37
C PHE A 61 -17.33 4.55 -3.91
N ILE A 62 -17.92 3.36 -3.78
CA ILE A 62 -19.26 3.18 -3.20
C ILE A 62 -19.26 3.67 -1.75
N GLY A 63 -18.27 3.25 -0.96
CA GLY A 63 -18.13 3.66 0.43
C GLY A 63 -17.94 5.17 0.60
N LEU A 64 -17.14 5.82 -0.24
CA LEU A 64 -17.00 7.28 -0.26
C LEU A 64 -18.34 7.98 -0.63
N SER A 65 -19.15 7.34 -1.46
CA SER A 65 -20.49 7.86 -1.78
C SER A 65 -21.46 7.79 -0.60
N LEU A 66 -21.21 6.90 0.35
CA LEU A 66 -21.95 6.77 1.61
C LEU A 66 -21.34 7.59 2.76
N SER A 67 -20.15 8.16 2.54
CA SER A 67 -19.42 8.96 3.53
C SER A 67 -19.84 10.42 3.50
N GLN A 68 -19.62 11.13 4.61
CA GLN A 68 -19.96 12.54 4.76
C GLN A 68 -18.73 13.37 5.09
N ILE A 69 -18.73 14.64 4.68
CA ILE A 69 -17.68 15.58 5.05
C ILE A 69 -18.05 16.20 6.39
N ASN A 70 -17.13 16.11 7.36
CA ASN A 70 -17.31 16.67 8.69
C ASN A 70 -16.15 17.63 9.03
N PRO A 71 -16.40 18.63 9.90
CA PRO A 71 -15.34 19.48 10.42
C PRO A 71 -14.30 18.66 11.19
N LEU A 72 -13.03 19.02 10.99
CA LEU A 72 -11.93 18.52 11.82
C LEU A 72 -11.81 19.37 13.09
N PRO A 73 -11.40 18.76 14.23
CA PRO A 73 -11.11 19.50 15.46
C PRO A 73 -10.08 20.62 15.20
N ALA A 74 -10.26 21.76 15.87
CA ALA A 74 -9.31 22.88 15.79
C ALA A 74 -8.04 22.66 16.63
N ALA A 75 -8.01 21.61 17.47
CA ALA A 75 -6.86 21.21 18.28
C ALA A 75 -6.89 19.69 18.44
N PRO A 76 -5.72 19.05 18.69
CA PRO A 76 -5.68 17.63 19.02
C PRO A 76 -6.46 17.36 20.30
N GLY A 77 -7.16 16.22 20.35
CA GLY A 77 -7.89 15.80 21.54
C GLY A 77 -6.97 15.65 22.76
N ALA A 78 -7.46 16.03 23.93
CA ALA A 78 -6.69 15.91 25.18
C ALA A 78 -6.52 14.44 25.62
N ASP A 79 -7.36 13.53 25.12
CA ASP A 79 -7.32 12.11 25.43
C ASP A 79 -7.02 11.30 24.14
N PRO A 80 -5.84 10.65 24.05
CA PRO A 80 -5.50 9.81 22.90
C PRO A 80 -6.45 8.62 22.69
N LEU A 81 -7.20 8.20 23.73
CA LEU A 81 -8.17 7.12 23.64
C LEU A 81 -9.50 7.57 23.01
N VAL A 82 -9.74 8.87 22.94
CA VAL A 82 -10.94 9.48 22.33
C VAL A 82 -10.59 10.17 21.00
N GLY A 83 -9.32 10.10 20.59
CA GLY A 83 -8.84 10.71 19.33
C GLY A 83 -9.52 10.14 18.10
N ASN A 84 -9.78 10.99 17.11
CA ASN A 84 -10.25 10.56 15.81
C ASN A 84 -9.14 9.82 15.07
N MET A 85 -9.35 8.54 14.78
CA MET A 85 -8.44 7.78 13.92
C MET A 85 -8.69 8.18 12.47
N MET A 86 -7.66 8.72 11.85
CA MET A 86 -7.68 9.13 10.45
C MET A 86 -6.91 8.13 9.60
N GLU A 87 -7.48 7.78 8.47
CA GLU A 87 -6.81 6.98 7.46
C GLU A 87 -5.82 7.81 6.65
N GLY A 88 -4.67 7.21 6.35
CA GLY A 88 -3.66 7.82 5.51
C GLY A 88 -4.06 7.87 4.04
N ASN A 89 -3.52 8.84 3.33
CA ASN A 89 -3.82 9.06 1.92
C ASN A 89 -2.70 8.55 1.02
N SER A 90 -3.08 7.76 0.03
CA SER A 90 -2.27 7.48 -1.16
C SER A 90 -2.70 8.40 -2.31
N ILE A 91 -1.88 8.48 -3.36
CA ILE A 91 -2.21 9.29 -4.55
C ILE A 91 -3.55 8.85 -5.15
N LEU A 92 -3.76 7.53 -5.28
CA LEU A 92 -5.01 6.99 -5.81
C LEU A 92 -6.21 7.31 -4.91
N TYR A 93 -6.03 7.22 -3.59
CA TYR A 93 -7.11 7.52 -2.65
C TYR A 93 -7.49 9.01 -2.66
N LEU A 94 -6.50 9.91 -2.69
CA LEU A 94 -6.72 11.34 -2.88
C LEU A 94 -7.48 11.64 -4.17
N LEU A 95 -7.12 10.97 -5.27
CA LEU A 95 -7.82 11.10 -6.54
C LEU A 95 -9.28 10.66 -6.43
N LEU A 96 -9.56 9.53 -5.77
CA LEU A 96 -10.93 9.04 -5.56
C LEU A 96 -11.76 9.97 -4.66
N LYS A 97 -11.16 10.53 -3.58
CA LYS A 97 -11.78 11.58 -2.77
C LYS A 97 -12.12 12.80 -3.63
N TYR A 98 -11.16 13.26 -4.44
CA TYR A 98 -11.39 14.40 -5.33
C TYR A 98 -12.50 14.15 -6.35
N LEU A 99 -12.51 12.99 -6.99
CA LEU A 99 -13.56 12.61 -7.96
C LEU A 99 -14.96 12.56 -7.32
N ARG A 100 -15.04 12.17 -6.04
CA ARG A 100 -16.34 12.06 -5.35
C ARG A 100 -16.81 13.37 -4.74
N PHE A 101 -15.92 14.17 -4.16
CA PHE A 101 -16.27 15.35 -3.37
C PHE A 101 -15.92 16.68 -4.06
N GLY A 102 -15.22 16.65 -5.19
CA GLY A 102 -14.82 17.84 -5.94
C GLY A 102 -13.73 18.68 -5.27
N GLN A 103 -13.16 18.20 -4.16
CA GLN A 103 -12.09 18.90 -3.43
C GLN A 103 -11.08 17.93 -2.85
N MET A 104 -9.85 18.42 -2.63
CA MET A 104 -8.80 17.64 -1.97
C MET A 104 -9.10 17.57 -0.47
N LEU A 105 -9.14 16.36 0.10
CA LEU A 105 -9.44 16.09 1.50
C LEU A 105 -8.30 15.31 2.19
N PRO A 106 -7.94 15.70 3.43
CA PRO A 106 -8.54 16.76 4.26
C PRO A 106 -8.28 18.15 3.68
N ALA A 107 -9.30 19.01 3.68
CA ALA A 107 -9.19 20.39 3.27
C ALA A 107 -8.93 21.27 4.51
N PRO A 108 -7.79 21.98 4.60
CA PRO A 108 -7.49 22.82 5.75
C PRO A 108 -8.38 24.06 5.77
N ALA A 109 -8.69 24.58 6.97
CA ALA A 109 -9.38 25.85 7.10
C ALA A 109 -8.55 27.03 6.56
N THR A 110 -7.21 26.92 6.70
CA THR A 110 -6.22 27.88 6.18
C THR A 110 -4.90 27.14 5.92
N TYR A 111 -4.11 27.63 5.00
CA TYR A 111 -2.77 27.11 4.76
C TYR A 111 -1.72 27.71 5.73
N GLY A 112 -2.11 28.68 6.57
CA GLY A 112 -1.19 29.45 7.41
C GLY A 112 -0.16 30.19 6.56
N ASP A 113 1.11 30.13 6.95
CA ASP A 113 2.23 30.73 6.22
C ASP A 113 2.77 29.87 5.07
N LEU A 114 2.16 28.69 4.82
CA LEU A 114 2.62 27.75 3.81
C LEU A 114 1.90 27.98 2.48
N SER A 115 2.63 27.79 1.37
CA SER A 115 1.96 27.65 0.08
C SER A 115 1.15 26.33 0.03
N PRO A 116 0.06 26.26 -0.76
CA PRO A 116 -0.72 25.03 -0.91
C PRO A 116 0.13 23.81 -1.29
N VAL A 117 1.13 23.97 -2.15
CA VAL A 117 2.02 22.89 -2.58
C VAL A 117 2.85 22.35 -1.40
N VAL A 118 3.44 23.24 -0.60
CA VAL A 118 4.24 22.86 0.58
C VAL A 118 3.36 22.19 1.63
N TYR A 119 2.13 22.69 1.85
CA TYR A 119 1.16 22.06 2.73
C TYR A 119 0.88 20.61 2.32
N TRP A 120 0.52 20.38 1.05
CA TRP A 120 0.19 19.04 0.56
C TRP A 120 1.38 18.09 0.54
N LEU A 121 2.58 18.58 0.24
CA LEU A 121 3.80 17.77 0.35
C LEU A 121 4.05 17.35 1.80
N ARG A 122 3.97 18.28 2.75
CA ARG A 122 4.10 17.96 4.17
C ARG A 122 3.04 16.97 4.62
N TYR A 123 1.77 17.25 4.31
CA TYR A 123 0.66 16.38 4.67
C TYR A 123 0.86 14.96 4.12
N PHE A 124 1.29 14.82 2.87
CA PHE A 124 1.49 13.53 2.23
C PHE A 124 2.52 12.64 2.95
N PHE A 125 3.56 13.26 3.55
CA PHE A 125 4.58 12.52 4.29
C PHE A 125 4.29 12.36 5.78
N THR A 126 3.50 13.24 6.38
CA THR A 126 3.26 13.24 7.84
C THR A 126 1.84 12.81 8.23
N ALA A 127 0.91 12.83 7.30
CA ALA A 127 -0.54 12.69 7.49
C ALA A 127 -1.15 13.71 8.49
N GLN A 128 -0.39 14.73 8.91
CA GLN A 128 -0.85 15.73 9.87
C GLN A 128 -1.46 16.94 9.16
N PRO A 129 -2.78 17.19 9.29
CA PRO A 129 -3.45 18.33 8.67
C PRO A 129 -3.21 19.62 9.47
N LEU A 130 -1.96 20.09 9.51
CA LEU A 130 -1.56 21.29 10.23
C LEU A 130 -1.55 22.51 9.29
N PRO A 131 -2.11 23.69 9.69
CA PRO A 131 -2.78 23.94 10.98
C PRO A 131 -4.08 23.15 11.12
N TYR A 132 -4.43 22.77 12.35
CA TYR A 132 -5.62 21.99 12.65
C TYR A 132 -6.91 22.73 12.26
N GLY A 133 -7.97 21.98 12.11
CA GLY A 133 -9.27 22.48 11.64
C GLY A 133 -9.47 22.22 10.15
N GLY A 134 -10.55 22.76 9.60
CA GLY A 134 -11.00 22.46 8.23
C GLY A 134 -11.97 21.30 8.19
N VAL A 135 -11.95 20.53 7.13
CA VAL A 135 -12.90 19.42 6.92
C VAL A 135 -12.21 18.19 6.37
N ASP A 136 -12.71 17.02 6.74
CA ASP A 136 -12.32 15.74 6.11
C ASP A 136 -13.51 14.80 5.99
N VAL A 137 -13.31 13.68 5.34
CA VAL A 137 -14.32 12.65 5.16
C VAL A 137 -14.46 11.84 6.45
N ASN A 138 -15.67 11.81 7.00
CA ASN A 138 -16.05 10.79 7.98
C ASN A 138 -16.33 9.48 7.22
N VAL A 139 -15.35 8.58 7.28
CA VAL A 139 -15.27 7.42 6.38
C VAL A 139 -16.30 6.36 6.80
N HIS A 140 -17.22 6.05 5.90
CA HIS A 140 -18.17 4.95 6.08
C HIS A 140 -17.43 3.59 6.16
N PRO A 141 -17.89 2.60 6.96
CA PRO A 141 -17.24 1.29 7.08
C PRO A 141 -16.95 0.58 5.75
N VAL A 142 -17.81 0.76 4.74
CA VAL A 142 -17.57 0.24 3.38
C VAL A 142 -16.35 0.91 2.72
N ALA A 143 -16.17 2.23 2.91
CA ALA A 143 -14.99 2.92 2.41
C ALA A 143 -13.71 2.46 3.15
N TRP A 144 -13.80 2.23 4.47
CA TRP A 144 -12.73 1.63 5.26
C TRP A 144 -12.29 0.28 4.69
N ALA A 145 -13.24 -0.59 4.33
CA ALA A 145 -12.93 -1.88 3.73
C ALA A 145 -12.21 -1.72 2.37
N GLY A 146 -12.65 -0.80 1.52
CA GLY A 146 -11.99 -0.50 0.26
C GLY A 146 -10.58 0.09 0.45
N TRP A 147 -10.42 1.04 1.39
CA TRP A 147 -9.13 1.61 1.75
C TRP A 147 -8.16 0.55 2.30
N ALA A 148 -8.63 -0.34 3.18
CA ALA A 148 -7.84 -1.48 3.66
C ALA A 148 -7.37 -2.37 2.51
N GLY A 149 -8.22 -2.60 1.51
CA GLY A 149 -7.83 -3.32 0.27
C GLY A 149 -6.72 -2.62 -0.51
N LEU A 150 -6.74 -1.28 -0.61
CA LEU A 150 -5.63 -0.52 -1.20
C LEU A 150 -4.35 -0.66 -0.39
N LEU A 151 -4.43 -0.56 0.94
CA LEU A 151 -3.27 -0.69 1.83
C LEU A 151 -2.64 -2.08 1.73
N VAL A 152 -3.43 -3.16 1.78
CA VAL A 152 -2.93 -4.53 1.62
C VAL A 152 -2.29 -4.72 0.24
N THR A 153 -2.87 -4.17 -0.81
CA THR A 153 -2.28 -4.20 -2.15
C THR A 153 -0.95 -3.45 -2.20
N ALA A 154 -0.86 -2.27 -1.55
CA ALA A 154 0.38 -1.51 -1.45
C ALA A 154 1.48 -2.29 -0.73
N MET A 155 1.15 -2.96 0.40
CA MET A 155 2.08 -3.78 1.15
C MET A 155 2.64 -4.94 0.32
N ASN A 156 1.79 -5.63 -0.44
CA ASN A 156 2.20 -6.72 -1.34
C ASN A 156 3.05 -6.22 -2.51
N LEU A 157 2.84 -4.99 -2.96
CA LEU A 157 3.60 -4.38 -4.05
C LEU A 157 4.91 -3.72 -3.61
N ILE A 158 5.27 -3.74 -2.31
CA ILE A 158 6.62 -3.31 -1.88
C ILE A 158 7.66 -4.11 -2.69
N PRO A 159 8.61 -3.44 -3.37
CA PRO A 159 9.52 -4.12 -4.30
C PRO A 159 10.67 -4.85 -3.57
N ALA A 160 10.31 -5.78 -2.68
CA ALA A 160 11.23 -6.52 -1.81
C ALA A 160 10.96 -8.03 -1.81
N GLY A 161 11.99 -8.82 -1.97
CA GLY A 161 12.04 -10.27 -1.78
C GLY A 161 10.92 -11.05 -2.47
N GLN A 162 10.13 -11.79 -1.69
CA GLN A 162 9.03 -12.64 -2.17
C GLN A 162 7.68 -11.93 -2.29
N LEU A 163 7.60 -10.65 -2.00
CA LEU A 163 6.38 -9.88 -2.25
C LEU A 163 6.14 -9.73 -3.75
N ASP A 164 4.89 -9.48 -4.12
CA ASP A 164 4.51 -9.30 -5.54
C ASP A 164 5.36 -8.23 -6.22
N GLY A 165 5.58 -7.09 -5.56
CA GLY A 165 6.47 -6.03 -6.04
C GLY A 165 7.93 -6.47 -6.20
N GLY A 166 8.42 -7.36 -5.31
CA GLY A 166 9.75 -7.96 -5.43
C GLY A 166 9.87 -8.85 -6.66
N HIS A 167 8.83 -9.63 -6.98
CA HIS A 167 8.78 -10.42 -8.20
C HIS A 167 8.74 -9.55 -9.46
N LEU A 168 7.96 -8.45 -9.45
CA LEU A 168 7.93 -7.48 -10.55
C LEU A 168 9.32 -6.86 -10.79
N LEU A 169 9.99 -6.46 -9.71
CA LEU A 169 11.34 -5.90 -9.78
C LEU A 169 12.34 -6.92 -10.35
N TYR A 170 12.28 -8.18 -9.85
CA TYR A 170 13.12 -9.27 -10.32
C TYR A 170 12.93 -9.57 -11.82
N VAL A 171 11.68 -9.64 -12.26
CA VAL A 171 11.33 -9.96 -13.65
C VAL A 171 11.83 -8.87 -14.61
N LEU A 172 11.77 -7.58 -14.20
CA LEU A 172 12.22 -6.44 -15.02
C LEU A 172 13.74 -6.29 -15.04
N PHE A 173 14.37 -6.31 -13.88
CA PHE A 173 15.77 -5.88 -13.70
C PHE A 173 16.72 -7.01 -13.33
N GLY A 174 16.17 -8.19 -13.00
CA GLY A 174 16.95 -9.36 -12.62
C GLY A 174 17.42 -9.35 -11.16
N GLN A 175 18.00 -10.47 -10.75
CA GLN A 175 18.39 -10.76 -9.37
C GLN A 175 19.40 -9.76 -8.77
N LYS A 176 20.42 -9.37 -9.57
CA LYS A 176 21.47 -8.47 -9.09
C LYS A 176 20.92 -7.12 -8.65
N VAL A 177 19.99 -6.56 -9.43
CA VAL A 177 19.34 -5.27 -9.13
C VAL A 177 18.41 -5.43 -7.94
N SER A 178 17.59 -6.47 -7.91
CA SER A 178 16.65 -6.72 -6.80
C SER A 178 17.36 -6.86 -5.46
N ARG A 179 18.50 -7.57 -5.42
CA ARG A 179 19.32 -7.69 -4.20
C ARG A 179 19.96 -6.38 -3.77
N ARG A 180 20.34 -5.51 -4.71
CA ARG A 180 20.96 -4.21 -4.40
C ARG A 180 19.94 -3.18 -3.92
N ILE A 181 18.70 -3.27 -4.38
CA ILE A 181 17.62 -2.35 -3.98
C ILE A 181 17.08 -2.68 -2.59
N LEU A 182 17.16 -3.94 -2.13
CA LEU A 182 16.65 -4.34 -0.83
C LEU A 182 17.16 -3.50 0.35
N PRO A 183 18.47 -3.26 0.52
CA PRO A 183 18.97 -2.39 1.59
C PRO A 183 18.40 -0.97 1.52
N LEU A 184 18.25 -0.42 0.31
CA LEU A 184 17.64 0.89 0.11
C LEU A 184 16.18 0.92 0.59
N ILE A 185 15.40 -0.11 0.25
CA ILE A 185 14.02 -0.24 0.71
C ILE A 185 13.96 -0.30 2.24
N LEU A 186 14.83 -1.09 2.87
CA LEU A 186 14.90 -1.20 4.32
C LEU A 186 15.23 0.15 4.98
N VAL A 187 16.16 0.92 4.40
CA VAL A 187 16.48 2.28 4.87
C VAL A 187 15.30 3.22 4.72
N ILE A 188 14.58 3.16 3.58
CA ILE A 188 13.38 3.98 3.36
C ILE A 188 12.29 3.61 4.37
N LEU A 189 12.01 2.33 4.60
CA LEU A 189 11.01 1.88 5.58
C LEU A 189 11.42 2.29 6.99
N ALA A 190 12.70 2.17 7.34
CA ALA A 190 13.22 2.62 8.63
C ALA A 190 13.04 4.14 8.81
N ALA A 191 13.29 4.94 7.76
CA ALA A 191 13.05 6.38 7.79
C ALA A 191 11.55 6.71 7.93
N LEU A 192 10.67 5.99 7.22
CA LEU A 192 9.22 6.12 7.36
C LEU A 192 8.72 5.69 8.76
N GLY A 193 9.46 4.83 9.44
CA GLY A 193 9.19 4.39 10.81
C GLY A 193 9.16 5.54 11.83
N PHE A 194 9.83 6.67 11.55
CA PHE A 194 9.74 7.88 12.38
C PHE A 194 8.40 8.60 12.24
N PHE A 195 7.68 8.40 11.14
CA PHE A 195 6.36 8.98 10.92
C PHE A 195 5.23 8.02 11.32
N TRP A 196 5.46 6.71 11.18
CA TRP A 196 4.51 5.68 11.57
C TRP A 196 5.22 4.41 12.03
N ASN A 197 5.03 4.05 13.30
CA ASN A 197 5.74 2.94 13.96
C ASN A 197 5.57 1.58 13.27
N GLY A 198 4.48 1.37 12.53
CA GLY A 198 4.25 0.13 11.78
C GLY A 198 5.34 -0.17 10.75
N TRP A 199 6.03 0.85 10.22
CA TRP A 199 7.12 0.64 9.26
C TRP A 199 8.35 -0.02 9.88
N TRP A 200 8.60 0.15 11.19
CA TRP A 200 9.65 -0.59 11.89
C TRP A 200 9.36 -2.10 11.87
N LEU A 201 8.09 -2.46 12.15
CA LEU A 201 7.66 -3.87 12.08
C LEU A 201 7.83 -4.41 10.65
N TRP A 202 7.39 -3.66 9.63
CA TRP A 202 7.52 -4.08 8.24
C TRP A 202 8.98 -4.19 7.79
N ALA A 203 9.86 -3.27 8.21
CA ALA A 203 11.29 -3.36 7.93
C ALA A 203 11.90 -4.64 8.52
N VAL A 204 11.55 -5.00 9.77
CA VAL A 204 11.98 -6.23 10.43
C VAL A 204 11.44 -7.46 9.71
N LEU A 205 10.15 -7.51 9.38
CA LEU A 205 9.53 -8.63 8.66
C LEU A 205 10.17 -8.82 7.28
N ILE A 206 10.39 -7.76 6.53
CA ILE A 206 11.05 -7.84 5.22
C ILE A 206 12.49 -8.31 5.37
N PHE A 207 13.23 -7.80 6.35
CA PHE A 207 14.61 -8.21 6.59
C PHE A 207 14.75 -9.70 6.91
N PHE A 208 13.92 -10.24 7.80
CA PHE A 208 14.06 -11.61 8.28
C PHE A 208 13.32 -12.65 7.45
N LEU A 209 12.10 -12.35 6.99
CA LEU A 209 11.22 -13.35 6.38
C LEU A 209 11.18 -13.25 4.86
N VAL A 210 11.18 -12.05 4.31
CA VAL A 210 10.83 -11.82 2.91
C VAL A 210 12.06 -11.49 2.05
N GLY A 211 12.95 -10.64 2.57
CA GLY A 211 14.00 -10.00 1.76
C GLY A 211 15.14 -10.92 1.33
N ARG A 212 15.34 -12.04 2.03
CA ARG A 212 16.48 -12.96 1.77
C ARG A 212 16.17 -14.01 0.72
N SER A 213 14.90 -14.28 0.44
CA SER A 213 14.46 -15.29 -0.51
C SER A 213 13.86 -14.64 -1.75
N TYR A 214 14.20 -15.15 -2.91
CA TYR A 214 13.59 -14.79 -4.19
C TYR A 214 13.06 -16.07 -4.81
N ALA A 215 11.83 -16.06 -5.31
CA ALA A 215 11.31 -17.16 -6.11
C ALA A 215 11.95 -17.09 -7.50
N GLU A 216 13.08 -17.77 -7.65
CA GLU A 216 13.78 -17.85 -8.94
C GLU A 216 13.05 -18.84 -9.84
N PRO A 217 12.64 -18.43 -11.06
CA PRO A 217 12.04 -19.36 -12.01
C PRO A 217 13.08 -20.38 -12.49
N LEU A 218 12.62 -21.57 -12.87
CA LEU A 218 13.45 -22.65 -13.39
C LEU A 218 14.21 -22.22 -14.66
N ASP A 219 13.55 -21.48 -15.55
CA ASP A 219 14.15 -20.89 -16.74
C ASP A 219 14.34 -19.38 -16.55
N GLN A 220 15.59 -18.96 -16.46
CA GLN A 220 16.01 -17.56 -16.34
C GLN A 220 16.36 -16.92 -17.68
N ILE A 221 16.45 -17.72 -18.77
CA ILE A 221 16.88 -17.27 -20.09
C ILE A 221 15.71 -16.66 -20.86
N THR A 222 14.49 -17.19 -20.68
CA THR A 222 13.29 -16.67 -21.36
C THR A 222 13.09 -15.19 -21.06
N THR A 223 13.20 -14.38 -22.10
CA THR A 223 12.99 -12.94 -22.00
C THR A 223 11.48 -12.60 -22.00
N LEU A 224 11.15 -11.46 -21.39
CA LEU A 224 9.82 -10.91 -21.46
C LEU A 224 9.56 -10.26 -22.82
N ASP A 225 8.38 -10.49 -23.35
CA ASP A 225 7.84 -9.73 -24.47
C ASP A 225 7.51 -8.27 -24.04
N ARG A 226 7.39 -7.40 -25.03
CA ARG A 226 7.17 -5.96 -24.80
C ARG A 226 5.92 -5.69 -23.96
N LYS A 227 4.82 -6.41 -24.19
CA LYS A 227 3.56 -6.26 -23.43
C LYS A 227 3.74 -6.59 -21.96
N ARG A 228 4.47 -7.67 -21.65
CA ARG A 228 4.74 -8.07 -20.26
C ARG A 228 5.69 -7.12 -19.54
N LYS A 229 6.67 -6.53 -20.23
CA LYS A 229 7.50 -5.46 -19.66
C LYS A 229 6.67 -4.25 -19.25
N TRP A 230 5.73 -3.83 -20.11
CA TRP A 230 4.79 -2.75 -19.78
C TRP A 230 3.88 -3.11 -18.60
N LEU A 231 3.37 -4.33 -18.56
CA LEU A 231 2.52 -4.81 -17.47
C LEU A 231 3.28 -4.81 -16.13
N ALA A 232 4.54 -5.26 -16.12
CA ALA A 232 5.36 -5.22 -14.92
C ALA A 232 5.69 -3.78 -14.48
N GLY A 233 5.98 -2.88 -15.43
CA GLY A 233 6.14 -1.45 -15.17
C GLY A 233 4.87 -0.80 -14.61
N LEU A 234 3.70 -1.18 -15.16
CA LEU A 234 2.40 -0.75 -14.63
C LEU A 234 2.21 -1.19 -13.17
N GLY A 235 2.60 -2.42 -12.82
CA GLY A 235 2.53 -2.90 -11.43
C GLY A 235 3.37 -2.06 -10.47
N LEU A 236 4.58 -1.65 -10.88
CA LEU A 236 5.41 -0.75 -10.08
C LEU A 236 4.83 0.67 -10.01
N LEU A 237 4.21 1.16 -11.09
CA LEU A 237 3.49 2.44 -11.08
C LEU A 237 2.29 2.38 -10.12
N VAL A 238 1.54 1.30 -10.16
CA VAL A 238 0.43 1.06 -9.22
C VAL A 238 0.91 1.11 -7.78
N PHE A 239 2.07 0.50 -7.47
CA PHE A 239 2.66 0.62 -6.13
C PHE A 239 2.81 2.09 -5.70
N ILE A 240 3.39 2.95 -6.55
CA ILE A 240 3.55 4.38 -6.25
C ILE A 240 2.20 5.06 -6.00
N LEU A 241 1.16 4.70 -6.77
CA LEU A 241 -0.16 5.29 -6.67
C LEU A 241 -0.93 4.87 -5.42
N VAL A 242 -0.74 3.63 -4.94
CA VAL A 242 -1.47 3.10 -3.78
C VAL A 242 -0.68 3.13 -2.48
N PHE A 243 0.63 3.40 -2.53
CA PHE A 243 1.47 3.42 -1.34
C PHE A 243 1.10 4.60 -0.44
N THR A 244 0.86 4.29 0.84
CA THR A 244 0.49 5.25 1.87
C THR A 244 1.63 5.34 2.89
N GLN A 245 2.26 6.51 3.01
CA GLN A 245 3.45 6.71 3.86
C GLN A 245 3.13 6.62 5.35
N VAL A 246 1.98 7.16 5.74
CA VAL A 246 1.46 7.07 7.11
C VAL A 246 0.07 6.46 7.03
N PRO A 247 -0.07 5.12 7.19
CA PRO A 247 -1.35 4.45 7.03
C PRO A 247 -2.43 4.92 8.00
N LEU A 248 -2.07 5.15 9.26
CA LEU A 248 -3.01 5.54 10.30
C LEU A 248 -2.42 6.65 11.16
N TYR A 249 -3.23 7.66 11.44
CA TYR A 249 -2.89 8.77 12.31
C TYR A 249 -4.01 8.96 13.35
N ILE A 250 -3.64 9.22 14.61
CA ILE A 250 -4.57 9.54 15.71
C ILE A 250 -4.40 11.03 16.00
N MET A 251 -5.51 11.78 15.93
CA MET A 251 -5.57 13.22 16.15
C MET A 251 -6.18 13.55 17.51
#